data_52794ac6170f4c11c708f85ebe175a98
#
_entry.id   52794ac6170f4c11c708f85ebe175a98
#
_cell.length_a   1.000
_cell.length_b   1.000
_cell.length_c   1.000
_cell.angle_alpha   90.00
_cell.angle_beta   90.00
_cell.angle_gamma   90.00
#
_symmetry.space_group_name_H-M   'P 1'
#
loop_
_entity.id
_entity.type
_entity.pdbx_description
1 polymer ?
#
loop_
_entity_poly.entity_id
_entity_poly.type
_entity_poly.pdbx_seq_one_letter_code
_entity_poly.pdbx_strand_id
1 'polypeptide(L)'
;MGIAKTQGRPAVAPKSHATVRPHERGIRKKENLPSMKKTVLIFGLIAGLIISVLMGGSLLLADKIGSGHSMALGYTIMVASFLLIYFGIRSYRDNTLAGQISFGRAFACGILITLITTVCYVAMWEVLYFNFMPHFMDSYFAAQIHKVQSSGLDPATTAAQVAAIQRSQRLYQNPFVNMAYTFIEPLPVGLIITLVSAALLRRKNPPAA
;
A
#
# COMPACT_ATOMS: atom_id res chain seq x y z
N MET A 1 39.04 -91.93 28.42
CA MET A 1 37.83 -92.23 27.63
C MET A 1 36.88 -91.04 27.82
N GLY A 2 36.89 -90.12 26.95
CA GLY A 2 36.13 -88.90 27.10
C GLY A 2 36.05 -88.19 25.69
N ILE A 3 34.87 -88.27 25.11
CA ILE A 3 34.58 -87.86 23.78
C ILE A 3 34.39 -86.32 23.78
N ALA A 4 35.24 -85.57 23.08
CA ALA A 4 35.07 -84.15 22.85
C ALA A 4 33.94 -83.85 21.87
N LYS A 5 32.90 -83.13 22.31
CA LYS A 5 31.87 -82.58 21.47
C LYS A 5 32.33 -81.27 20.88
N THR A 6 32.58 -81.26 19.57
CA THR A 6 32.79 -80.07 18.72
C THR A 6 31.47 -79.33 18.57
N GLN A 7 31.34 -78.15 19.15
CA GLN A 7 30.21 -77.22 18.90
C GLN A 7 30.48 -76.47 17.57
N GLY A 8 29.59 -76.72 16.59
CA GLY A 8 29.57 -76.00 15.32
C GLY A 8 29.14 -74.53 15.55
N ARG A 9 29.94 -73.61 15.03
CA ARG A 9 29.59 -72.19 14.93
C ARG A 9 28.44 -72.02 13.91
N PRO A 10 27.41 -71.26 14.22
CA PRO A 10 26.41 -70.91 13.24
C PRO A 10 26.98 -69.95 12.21
N ALA A 11 26.73 -70.25 10.94
CA ALA A 11 27.11 -69.42 9.79
C ALA A 11 26.41 -68.02 9.89
N VAL A 12 27.24 -67.00 9.84
CA VAL A 12 26.75 -65.59 9.76
C VAL A 12 26.28 -65.37 8.32
N ALA A 13 24.99 -65.17 8.17
CA ALA A 13 24.37 -64.79 6.88
C ALA A 13 24.90 -63.46 6.40
N PRO A 14 25.17 -63.26 5.12
CA PRO A 14 25.67 -61.98 4.55
C PRO A 14 24.57 -60.93 4.70
N LYS A 15 24.93 -59.79 5.33
CA LYS A 15 24.06 -58.61 5.41
C LYS A 15 23.77 -58.14 3.98
N SER A 16 22.53 -58.29 3.58
CA SER A 16 21.98 -57.63 2.38
C SER A 16 22.30 -56.15 2.43
N HIS A 17 23.18 -55.69 1.55
CA HIS A 17 23.30 -54.28 1.25
C HIS A 17 21.99 -53.83 0.59
N ALA A 18 21.09 -53.33 1.38
CA ALA A 18 19.97 -52.54 0.88
C ALA A 18 20.54 -51.37 0.10
N THR A 19 20.53 -51.45 -1.21
CA THR A 19 20.77 -50.34 -2.11
C THR A 19 19.73 -49.26 -1.77
N VAL A 20 20.15 -48.30 -0.99
CA VAL A 20 19.39 -47.05 -0.78
C VAL A 20 19.22 -46.42 -2.16
N ARG A 21 18.02 -46.56 -2.74
CA ARG A 21 17.65 -45.83 -3.95
C ARG A 21 17.90 -44.39 -3.71
N PRO A 22 18.59 -43.64 -4.63
CA PRO A 22 18.72 -42.21 -4.50
C PRO A 22 17.31 -41.66 -4.41
N HIS A 23 16.97 -41.14 -3.23
CA HIS A 23 15.74 -40.41 -2.98
C HIS A 23 15.56 -39.42 -4.13
N GLU A 24 14.54 -39.60 -4.91
CA GLU A 24 14.10 -38.67 -5.92
C GLU A 24 14.06 -37.30 -5.26
N ARG A 25 15.09 -36.50 -5.51
CA ARG A 25 15.05 -35.08 -5.27
C ARG A 25 13.95 -34.55 -6.15
N GLY A 26 12.71 -34.62 -5.62
CA GLY A 26 11.57 -34.00 -6.25
C GLY A 26 12.00 -32.62 -6.67
N ILE A 27 12.00 -32.39 -7.97
CA ILE A 27 12.11 -31.08 -8.59
C ILE A 27 10.99 -30.28 -7.96
N ARG A 28 11.30 -29.62 -6.84
CA ARG A 28 10.39 -28.65 -6.24
C ARG A 28 10.27 -27.57 -7.31
N LYS A 29 9.21 -27.69 -8.10
CA LYS A 29 8.77 -26.69 -9.05
C LYS A 29 8.97 -25.37 -8.33
N LYS A 30 9.88 -24.53 -8.79
CA LYS A 30 10.03 -23.17 -8.27
C LYS A 30 8.69 -22.52 -8.55
N GLU A 31 7.76 -22.64 -7.61
CA GLU A 31 6.58 -21.81 -7.60
C GLU A 31 7.13 -20.39 -7.63
N ASN A 32 6.76 -19.63 -8.63
CA ASN A 32 7.16 -18.25 -8.82
C ASN A 32 6.58 -17.46 -7.63
N LEU A 33 7.30 -17.52 -6.51
CA LEU A 33 6.98 -16.73 -5.32
C LEU A 33 6.88 -15.28 -5.77
N PRO A 34 5.80 -14.59 -5.46
CA PRO A 34 5.61 -13.23 -5.91
C PRO A 34 6.75 -12.35 -5.37
N SER A 35 7.59 -11.87 -6.28
CA SER A 35 8.65 -10.93 -5.92
C SER A 35 8.03 -9.68 -5.29
N MET A 36 8.79 -8.91 -4.49
CA MET A 36 8.33 -7.64 -3.93
C MET A 36 7.70 -6.76 -5.01
N LYS A 37 8.29 -6.70 -6.20
CA LYS A 37 7.77 -5.93 -7.34
C LYS A 37 6.36 -6.37 -7.74
N LYS A 38 6.12 -7.68 -7.83
CA LYS A 38 4.79 -8.21 -8.18
C LYS A 38 3.75 -7.89 -7.11
N THR A 39 4.09 -8.05 -5.82
CA THR A 39 3.20 -7.70 -4.71
C THR A 39 2.88 -6.20 -4.72
N VAL A 40 3.90 -5.35 -4.86
CA VAL A 40 3.75 -3.89 -4.91
C VAL A 40 2.84 -3.47 -6.06
N LEU A 41 3.05 -4.01 -7.27
CA LEU A 41 2.21 -3.69 -8.42
C LEU A 41 0.76 -4.14 -8.21
N ILE A 42 0.53 -5.37 -7.75
CA ILE A 42 -0.82 -5.89 -7.53
C ILE A 42 -1.57 -5.04 -6.49
N PHE A 43 -1.00 -4.88 -5.29
CA PHE A 43 -1.67 -4.15 -4.23
C PHE A 43 -1.77 -2.65 -4.50
N GLY A 44 -0.75 -2.05 -5.12
CA GLY A 44 -0.76 -0.65 -5.52
C GLY A 44 -1.81 -0.34 -6.59
N LEU A 45 -1.94 -1.19 -7.61
CA LEU A 45 -2.95 -1.01 -8.65
C LEU A 45 -4.36 -1.29 -8.14
N ILE A 46 -4.56 -2.32 -7.28
CA ILE A 46 -5.88 -2.57 -6.68
C ILE A 46 -6.29 -1.39 -5.79
N ALA A 47 -5.39 -0.90 -4.91
CA ALA A 47 -5.66 0.27 -4.08
C ALA A 47 -5.91 1.51 -4.94
N GLY A 48 -5.12 1.70 -5.99
CA GLY A 48 -5.27 2.78 -6.95
C GLY A 48 -6.61 2.73 -7.70
N LEU A 49 -7.05 1.56 -8.11
CA LEU A 49 -8.35 1.38 -8.75
C LEU A 49 -9.49 1.69 -7.76
N ILE A 50 -9.41 1.15 -6.54
CA ILE A 50 -10.45 1.38 -5.52
C ILE A 50 -10.58 2.87 -5.21
N ILE A 51 -9.46 3.57 -4.93
CA ILE A 51 -9.51 5.00 -4.62
C ILE A 51 -10.04 5.81 -5.81
N SER A 52 -9.66 5.45 -7.03
CA SER A 52 -10.12 6.12 -8.27
C SER A 52 -11.61 5.95 -8.49
N VAL A 53 -12.13 4.73 -8.34
CA VAL A 53 -13.57 4.45 -8.53
C VAL A 53 -14.40 5.12 -7.43
N LEU A 54 -13.96 5.03 -6.18
CA LEU A 54 -14.68 5.65 -5.06
C LEU A 54 -14.62 7.18 -5.10
N MET A 55 -13.50 7.76 -5.52
CA MET A 55 -13.37 9.20 -5.73
C MET A 55 -14.33 9.67 -6.84
N GLY A 56 -14.30 9.03 -8.01
CA GLY A 56 -15.21 9.36 -9.12
C GLY A 56 -16.67 9.24 -8.70
N GLY A 57 -17.03 8.15 -8.01
CA GLY A 57 -18.37 7.94 -7.48
C GLY A 57 -18.81 9.00 -6.46
N SER A 58 -17.91 9.39 -5.54
CA SER A 58 -18.21 10.42 -4.53
C SER A 58 -18.45 11.81 -5.15
N LEU A 59 -17.70 12.13 -6.21
CA LEU A 59 -17.88 13.39 -6.94
C LEU A 59 -19.22 13.42 -7.71
N LEU A 60 -19.61 12.31 -8.33
CA LEU A 60 -20.93 12.21 -8.99
C LEU A 60 -22.11 12.33 -8.01
N LEU A 61 -21.88 12.02 -6.73
CA LEU A 61 -22.86 12.09 -5.65
C LEU A 61 -22.75 13.38 -4.82
N ALA A 62 -21.76 14.24 -5.08
CA ALA A 62 -21.44 15.42 -4.28
C ALA A 62 -22.64 16.36 -4.10
N ASP A 63 -23.40 16.59 -5.17
CA ASP A 63 -24.61 17.43 -5.12
C ASP A 63 -25.70 16.90 -4.20
N LYS A 64 -25.75 15.57 -3.98
CA LYS A 64 -26.73 14.91 -3.10
C LYS A 64 -26.26 14.83 -1.64
N ILE A 65 -24.96 14.81 -1.42
CA ILE A 65 -24.35 14.57 -0.09
C ILE A 65 -24.07 15.88 0.65
N GLY A 66 -23.94 16.98 -0.07
CA GLY A 66 -23.57 18.30 0.47
C GLY A 66 -22.06 18.47 0.70
N SER A 67 -21.58 19.69 0.49
CA SER A 67 -20.14 20.02 0.48
C SER A 67 -19.38 19.73 1.77
N GLY A 68 -20.03 19.81 2.93
CA GLY A 68 -19.40 19.55 4.23
C GLY A 68 -19.10 18.06 4.48
N HIS A 69 -19.87 17.16 3.91
CA HIS A 69 -19.70 15.71 4.05
C HIS A 69 -18.75 15.15 3.00
N SER A 70 -18.55 15.82 1.88
CA SER A 70 -17.72 15.36 0.78
C SER A 70 -16.24 15.27 1.17
N MET A 71 -15.71 16.19 1.98
CA MET A 71 -14.33 16.16 2.45
C MET A 71 -14.07 14.97 3.39
N ALA A 72 -14.93 14.77 4.40
CA ALA A 72 -14.81 13.63 5.32
C ALA A 72 -14.91 12.28 4.59
N LEU A 73 -15.80 12.18 3.61
CA LEU A 73 -15.93 11.00 2.75
C LEU A 73 -14.67 10.75 1.93
N GLY A 74 -14.08 11.80 1.34
CA GLY A 74 -12.84 11.70 0.56
C GLY A 74 -11.66 11.15 1.40
N TYR A 75 -11.45 11.69 2.60
CA TYR A 75 -10.43 11.16 3.52
C TYR A 75 -10.73 9.74 4.00
N THR A 76 -11.99 9.39 4.24
CA THR A 76 -12.39 8.03 4.61
C THR A 76 -12.06 7.04 3.48
N ILE A 77 -12.38 7.38 2.25
CA ILE A 77 -12.05 6.60 1.06
C ILE A 77 -10.54 6.42 0.93
N MET A 78 -9.77 7.50 1.13
CA MET A 78 -8.32 7.48 1.08
C MET A 78 -7.73 6.54 2.13
N VAL A 79 -8.14 6.67 3.39
CA VAL A 79 -7.68 5.78 4.48
C VAL A 79 -8.05 4.33 4.20
N ALA A 80 -9.30 4.06 3.81
CA ALA A 80 -9.76 2.70 3.49
C ALA A 80 -8.95 2.06 2.35
N SER A 81 -8.65 2.83 1.30
CA SER A 81 -7.84 2.34 0.17
C SER A 81 -6.40 2.05 0.60
N PHE A 82 -5.81 2.90 1.44
CA PHE A 82 -4.45 2.69 1.95
C PHE A 82 -4.33 1.57 2.98
N LEU A 83 -5.42 1.07 3.58
CA LEU A 83 -5.35 -0.15 4.40
C LEU A 83 -4.85 -1.36 3.60
N LEU A 84 -4.95 -1.35 2.27
CA LEU A 84 -4.35 -2.36 1.40
C LEU A 84 -2.82 -2.41 1.50
N ILE A 85 -2.16 -1.35 1.96
CA ILE A 85 -0.72 -1.35 2.26
C ILE A 85 -0.40 -2.42 3.31
N TYR A 86 -1.19 -2.50 4.39
CA TYR A 86 -1.02 -3.51 5.42
C TYR A 86 -1.12 -4.93 4.84
N PHE A 87 -2.14 -5.19 4.04
CA PHE A 87 -2.34 -6.48 3.41
C PHE A 87 -1.25 -6.81 2.37
N GLY A 88 -0.77 -5.82 1.64
CA GLY A 88 0.34 -5.96 0.70
C GLY A 88 1.64 -6.35 1.40
N ILE A 89 2.01 -5.64 2.48
CA ILE A 89 3.19 -5.96 3.29
C ILE A 89 3.04 -7.35 3.92
N ARG A 90 1.87 -7.68 4.46
CA ARG A 90 1.57 -8.99 5.03
C ARG A 90 1.70 -10.09 3.99
N SER A 91 1.13 -9.91 2.81
CA SER A 91 1.21 -10.86 1.70
C SER A 91 2.67 -11.08 1.26
N TYR A 92 3.45 -10.02 1.16
CA TYR A 92 4.88 -10.11 0.83
C TYR A 92 5.66 -10.86 1.90
N ARG A 93 5.41 -10.57 3.19
CA ARG A 93 6.02 -11.27 4.32
C ARG A 93 5.70 -12.77 4.30
N ASP A 94 4.42 -13.11 4.17
CA ASP A 94 3.96 -14.49 4.37
C ASP A 94 4.25 -15.37 3.15
N ASN A 95 4.06 -14.84 1.94
CA ASN A 95 4.19 -15.61 0.69
C ASN A 95 5.60 -15.58 0.08
N THR A 96 6.47 -14.63 0.46
CA THR A 96 7.79 -14.48 -0.16
C THR A 96 8.93 -14.66 0.84
N LEU A 97 8.73 -14.25 2.08
CA LEU A 97 9.78 -14.18 3.10
C LEU A 97 9.56 -15.19 4.25
N ALA A 98 8.76 -16.24 4.03
CA ALA A 98 8.49 -17.29 5.01
C ALA A 98 8.04 -16.76 6.40
N GLY A 99 7.21 -15.72 6.40
CA GLY A 99 6.64 -15.13 7.61
C GLY A 99 7.53 -14.13 8.35
N GLN A 100 8.68 -13.77 7.78
CA GLN A 100 9.66 -12.87 8.42
C GLN A 100 9.94 -11.65 7.55
N ILE A 101 9.89 -10.48 8.16
CA ILE A 101 10.21 -9.23 7.46
C ILE A 101 10.88 -8.24 8.41
N SER A 102 11.96 -7.61 7.95
CA SER A 102 12.55 -6.48 8.66
C SER A 102 11.72 -5.22 8.45
N PHE A 103 11.78 -4.27 9.40
CA PHE A 103 11.09 -2.98 9.26
C PHE A 103 11.41 -2.28 7.95
N GLY A 104 12.68 -2.18 7.57
CA GLY A 104 13.09 -1.50 6.34
C GLY A 104 12.51 -2.13 5.07
N ARG A 105 12.43 -3.48 4.98
CA ARG A 105 11.80 -4.16 3.85
C ARG A 105 10.28 -3.97 3.84
N ALA A 106 9.64 -4.01 5.00
CA ALA A 106 8.21 -3.74 5.14
C ALA A 106 7.89 -2.30 4.73
N PHE A 107 8.68 -1.33 5.22
CA PHE A 107 8.56 0.07 4.86
C PHE A 107 8.77 0.31 3.36
N ALA A 108 9.82 -0.27 2.76
CA ALA A 108 10.05 -0.16 1.32
C ALA A 108 8.89 -0.73 0.49
N CYS A 109 8.33 -1.87 0.89
CA CYS A 109 7.17 -2.44 0.23
C CYS A 109 5.94 -1.50 0.34
N GLY A 110 5.67 -0.99 1.54
CA GLY A 110 4.51 -0.12 1.80
C GLY A 110 4.62 1.23 1.09
N ILE A 111 5.79 1.88 1.11
CA ILE A 111 5.97 3.17 0.43
C ILE A 111 5.85 3.04 -1.09
N LEU A 112 6.31 1.94 -1.68
CA LEU A 112 6.13 1.69 -3.11
C LEU A 112 4.66 1.45 -3.47
N ILE A 113 3.88 0.76 -2.62
CA ILE A 113 2.43 0.62 -2.79
C ILE A 113 1.77 2.00 -2.72
N THR A 114 2.13 2.81 -1.70
CA THR A 114 1.65 4.20 -1.55
C THR A 114 1.88 5.00 -2.82
N LEU A 115 3.10 4.98 -3.36
CA LEU A 115 3.46 5.75 -4.56
C LEU A 115 2.63 5.33 -5.78
N ILE A 116 2.44 4.03 -6.03
CA ILE A 116 1.62 3.56 -7.15
C ILE A 116 0.17 3.99 -6.97
N THR A 117 -0.39 3.82 -5.76
CA THR A 117 -1.75 4.25 -5.44
C THR A 117 -1.93 5.75 -5.64
N THR A 118 -0.95 6.56 -5.19
CA THR A 118 -0.95 8.01 -5.38
C THR A 118 -0.91 8.41 -6.85
N VAL A 119 -0.09 7.75 -7.66
CA VAL A 119 -0.06 8.00 -9.12
C VAL A 119 -1.42 7.72 -9.76
N CYS A 120 -2.08 6.62 -9.39
CA CYS A 120 -3.44 6.33 -9.88
C CYS A 120 -4.44 7.39 -9.43
N TYR A 121 -4.34 7.85 -8.17
CA TYR A 121 -5.18 8.91 -7.62
C TYR A 121 -5.03 10.22 -8.40
N VAL A 122 -3.79 10.65 -8.64
CA VAL A 122 -3.49 11.86 -9.41
C VAL A 122 -4.01 11.73 -10.85
N ALA A 123 -3.72 10.62 -11.51
CA ALA A 123 -4.18 10.41 -12.88
C ALA A 123 -5.71 10.49 -12.99
N MET A 124 -6.44 9.91 -12.04
CA MET A 124 -7.90 9.99 -12.00
C MET A 124 -8.38 11.40 -11.72
N TRP A 125 -7.74 12.13 -10.79
CA TRP A 125 -8.08 13.52 -10.50
C TRP A 125 -7.91 14.41 -11.73
N GLU A 126 -6.79 14.31 -12.45
CA GLU A 126 -6.54 15.09 -13.67
C GLU A 126 -7.62 14.83 -14.73
N VAL A 127 -7.99 13.56 -14.93
CA VAL A 127 -9.06 13.20 -15.88
C VAL A 127 -10.39 13.83 -15.46
N LEU A 128 -10.77 13.73 -14.19
CA LEU A 128 -12.03 14.28 -13.68
C LEU A 128 -12.03 15.81 -13.75
N TYR A 129 -10.97 16.44 -13.28
CA TYR A 129 -10.86 17.88 -13.20
C TYR A 129 -10.91 18.56 -14.56
N PHE A 130 -10.09 18.10 -15.51
CA PHE A 130 -10.02 18.77 -16.82
C PHE A 130 -11.16 18.40 -17.77
N ASN A 131 -11.81 17.25 -17.62
CA ASN A 131 -12.82 16.82 -18.58
C ASN A 131 -14.26 16.88 -18.05
N PHE A 132 -14.45 16.71 -16.73
CA PHE A 132 -15.80 16.56 -16.18
C PHE A 132 -16.19 17.67 -15.20
N MET A 133 -15.21 18.32 -14.56
CA MET A 133 -15.49 19.26 -13.47
C MET A 133 -14.61 20.53 -13.54
N PRO A 134 -14.56 21.24 -14.68
CA PRO A 134 -13.65 22.38 -14.87
C PRO A 134 -13.90 23.53 -13.88
N HIS A 135 -15.13 23.66 -13.36
CA HIS A 135 -15.52 24.71 -12.41
C HIS A 135 -15.53 24.27 -10.94
N PHE A 136 -15.14 23.01 -10.65
CA PHE A 136 -15.16 22.50 -9.28
C PHE A 136 -14.30 23.34 -8.34
N MET A 137 -13.08 23.63 -8.76
CA MET A 137 -12.14 24.42 -7.94
C MET A 137 -12.55 25.89 -7.85
N ASP A 138 -13.25 26.44 -8.83
CA ASP A 138 -13.78 27.80 -8.75
C ASP A 138 -14.79 27.91 -7.59
N SER A 139 -15.71 26.97 -7.49
CA SER A 139 -16.65 26.87 -6.39
C SER A 139 -15.98 26.65 -5.03
N TYR A 140 -14.94 25.80 -5.00
CA TYR A 140 -14.16 25.54 -3.78
C TYR A 140 -13.45 26.81 -3.30
N PHE A 141 -12.71 27.51 -4.17
CA PHE A 141 -12.02 28.74 -3.82
C PHE A 141 -12.99 29.86 -3.44
N ALA A 142 -14.12 29.99 -4.13
CA ALA A 142 -15.18 30.94 -3.75
C ALA A 142 -15.70 30.68 -2.34
N ALA A 143 -15.95 29.43 -1.98
CA ALA A 143 -16.38 29.05 -0.62
C ALA A 143 -15.30 29.38 0.42
N GLN A 144 -14.03 29.17 0.12
CA GLN A 144 -12.93 29.53 1.02
C GLN A 144 -12.83 31.06 1.23
N ILE A 145 -12.95 31.83 0.16
CA ILE A 145 -12.96 33.29 0.23
C ILE A 145 -14.13 33.78 1.11
N HIS A 146 -15.34 33.26 0.86
CA HIS A 146 -16.52 33.59 1.66
C HIS A 146 -16.32 33.27 3.15
N LYS A 147 -15.72 32.12 3.45
CA LYS A 147 -15.40 31.72 4.83
C LYS A 147 -14.46 32.72 5.52
N VAL A 148 -13.44 33.18 4.81
CA VAL A 148 -12.48 34.18 5.34
C VAL A 148 -13.19 35.53 5.55
N GLN A 149 -14.00 35.98 4.59
CA GLN A 149 -14.75 37.23 4.67
C GLN A 149 -15.78 37.24 5.81
N SER A 150 -16.35 36.07 6.15
CA SER A 150 -17.33 35.95 7.25
C SER A 150 -16.69 35.59 8.60
N SER A 151 -15.37 35.50 8.70
CA SER A 151 -14.68 35.04 9.92
C SER A 151 -14.54 36.10 11.03
N GLY A 152 -14.92 37.36 10.76
CA GLY A 152 -14.78 38.45 11.74
C GLY A 152 -13.33 38.95 11.99
N LEU A 153 -12.37 38.57 11.13
CA LEU A 153 -11.01 39.08 11.17
C LEU A 153 -10.98 40.56 10.79
N ASP A 154 -9.91 41.26 11.20
CA ASP A 154 -9.69 42.64 10.79
C ASP A 154 -9.56 42.77 9.26
N PRO A 155 -9.87 43.94 8.67
CA PRO A 155 -9.89 44.15 7.25
C PRO A 155 -8.55 43.87 6.55
N ALA A 156 -7.42 44.17 7.18
CA ALA A 156 -6.09 43.99 6.59
C ALA A 156 -5.74 42.47 6.50
N THR A 157 -6.00 41.74 7.59
CA THR A 157 -5.80 40.28 7.65
C THR A 157 -6.73 39.59 6.68
N THR A 158 -8.00 39.99 6.61
CA THR A 158 -8.99 39.43 5.65
C THR A 158 -8.50 39.62 4.21
N ALA A 159 -8.08 40.83 3.84
CA ALA A 159 -7.58 41.12 2.51
C ALA A 159 -6.33 40.29 2.16
N ALA A 160 -5.39 40.18 3.10
CA ALA A 160 -4.19 39.36 2.90
C ALA A 160 -4.52 37.87 2.65
N GLN A 161 -5.43 37.29 3.43
CA GLN A 161 -5.85 35.90 3.29
C GLN A 161 -6.61 35.67 1.96
N VAL A 162 -7.51 36.56 1.60
CA VAL A 162 -8.21 36.50 0.31
C VAL A 162 -7.23 36.58 -0.85
N ALA A 163 -6.25 37.48 -0.80
CA ALA A 163 -5.22 37.57 -1.84
C ALA A 163 -4.37 36.28 -1.94
N ALA A 164 -4.05 35.65 -0.82
CA ALA A 164 -3.34 34.38 -0.80
C ALA A 164 -4.16 33.25 -1.43
N ILE A 165 -5.46 33.17 -1.14
CA ILE A 165 -6.38 32.17 -1.75
C ILE A 165 -6.48 32.38 -3.25
N GLN A 166 -6.66 33.62 -3.72
CA GLN A 166 -6.71 33.96 -5.14
C GLN A 166 -5.40 33.63 -5.87
N ARG A 167 -4.25 33.83 -5.19
CA ARG A 167 -2.95 33.42 -5.75
C ARG A 167 -2.89 31.91 -5.91
N SER A 168 -3.33 31.15 -4.91
CA SER A 168 -3.40 29.69 -4.95
C SER A 168 -4.32 29.19 -6.06
N GLN A 169 -5.48 29.84 -6.27
CA GLN A 169 -6.39 29.54 -7.35
C GLN A 169 -5.71 29.69 -8.73
N ARG A 170 -5.01 30.81 -8.94
CA ARG A 170 -4.26 31.01 -10.20
C ARG A 170 -3.16 29.99 -10.43
N LEU A 171 -2.43 29.62 -9.36
CA LEU A 171 -1.39 28.58 -9.44
C LEU A 171 -1.98 27.21 -9.76
N TYR A 172 -3.14 26.89 -9.17
CA TYR A 172 -3.81 25.61 -9.35
C TYR A 172 -4.33 25.37 -10.78
N GLN A 173 -4.53 26.43 -11.56
CA GLN A 173 -4.88 26.35 -12.99
C GLN A 173 -3.74 25.78 -13.85
N ASN A 174 -2.49 25.82 -13.35
CA ASN A 174 -1.37 25.19 -14.04
C ASN A 174 -1.41 23.66 -13.77
N PRO A 175 -1.49 22.80 -14.82
CA PRO A 175 -1.60 21.35 -14.65
C PRO A 175 -0.47 20.73 -13.83
N PHE A 176 0.77 21.20 -14.00
CA PHE A 176 1.90 20.68 -13.22
C PHE A 176 1.81 21.03 -11.73
N VAL A 177 1.30 22.21 -11.43
CA VAL A 177 1.07 22.66 -10.05
C VAL A 177 -0.08 21.87 -9.43
N ASN A 178 -1.18 21.69 -10.18
CA ASN A 178 -2.31 20.86 -9.78
C ASN A 178 -1.86 19.43 -9.44
N MET A 179 -1.15 18.76 -10.36
CA MET A 179 -0.59 17.44 -10.15
C MET A 179 0.29 17.39 -8.86
N ALA A 180 1.13 18.40 -8.65
CA ALA A 180 2.02 18.44 -7.48
C ALA A 180 1.22 18.53 -6.17
N TYR A 181 0.22 19.40 -6.09
CA TYR A 181 -0.66 19.49 -4.92
C TYR A 181 -1.42 18.19 -4.68
N THR A 182 -2.03 17.65 -5.73
CA THR A 182 -2.80 16.39 -5.66
C THR A 182 -1.89 15.20 -5.30
N PHE A 183 -0.62 15.22 -5.72
CA PHE A 183 0.35 14.18 -5.36
C PHE A 183 0.75 14.24 -3.89
N ILE A 184 0.91 15.43 -3.34
CA ILE A 184 1.33 15.64 -1.94
C ILE A 184 0.22 15.27 -0.97
N GLU A 185 -1.05 15.44 -1.34
CA GLU A 185 -2.20 15.25 -0.46
C GLU A 185 -2.29 13.84 0.16
N PRO A 186 -2.23 12.72 -0.59
CA PRO A 186 -2.36 11.38 -0.04
C PRO A 186 -1.07 10.85 0.62
N LEU A 187 0.10 11.47 0.36
CA LEU A 187 1.38 10.97 0.86
C LEU A 187 1.47 10.90 2.39
N PRO A 188 1.05 11.91 3.17
CA PRO A 188 1.11 11.83 4.64
C PRO A 188 0.29 10.67 5.19
N VAL A 189 -0.92 10.44 4.65
CA VAL A 189 -1.80 9.34 5.06
C VAL A 189 -1.17 7.99 4.72
N GLY A 190 -0.70 7.82 3.49
CA GLY A 190 -0.02 6.60 3.04
C GLY A 190 1.27 6.34 3.82
N LEU A 191 2.04 7.38 4.15
CA LEU A 191 3.25 7.27 4.96
C LEU A 191 2.95 6.79 6.38
N ILE A 192 1.96 7.38 7.05
CA ILE A 192 1.55 6.97 8.40
C ILE A 192 1.11 5.51 8.39
N ILE A 193 0.24 5.12 7.45
CA ILE A 193 -0.24 3.74 7.35
C ILE A 193 0.92 2.79 7.04
N THR A 194 1.87 3.19 6.18
CA THR A 194 3.08 2.42 5.88
C THR A 194 3.93 2.22 7.13
N LEU A 195 4.21 3.28 7.91
CA LEU A 195 5.01 3.22 9.13
C LEU A 195 4.36 2.30 10.17
N VAL A 196 3.06 2.48 10.43
CA VAL A 196 2.30 1.65 11.38
C VAL A 196 2.29 0.19 10.92
N SER A 197 2.00 -0.06 9.65
CA SER A 197 1.97 -1.42 9.10
C SER A 197 3.34 -2.10 9.16
N ALA A 198 4.42 -1.38 8.83
CA ALA A 198 5.77 -1.90 8.90
C ALA A 198 6.19 -2.21 10.35
N ALA A 199 5.79 -1.38 11.31
CA ALA A 199 6.06 -1.61 12.73
C ALA A 199 5.31 -2.84 13.28
N LEU A 200 4.02 -2.99 12.92
CA LEU A 200 3.19 -4.10 13.37
C LEU A 200 3.60 -5.45 12.74
N LEU A 201 4.00 -5.42 11.47
CA LEU A 201 4.27 -6.64 10.71
C LEU A 201 5.72 -7.11 10.81
N ARG A 202 6.63 -6.29 11.35
CA ARG A 202 8.04 -6.70 11.52
C ARG A 202 8.14 -7.95 12.38
N ARG A 203 8.83 -8.96 11.88
CA ARG A 203 9.23 -10.16 12.63
C ARG A 203 10.69 -10.46 12.34
N LYS A 204 11.52 -10.50 13.36
CA LYS A 204 12.89 -11.00 13.30
C LYS A 204 12.91 -12.43 13.80
N ASN A 205 13.80 -13.28 13.26
CA ASN A 205 14.09 -14.57 13.90
C ASN A 205 14.54 -14.33 15.33
N PRO A 206 14.08 -15.13 16.30
CA PRO A 206 14.83 -15.26 17.54
C PRO A 206 16.24 -15.72 17.18
N PRO A 207 17.30 -15.25 17.86
CA PRO A 207 18.63 -15.83 17.71
C PRO A 207 18.50 -17.34 17.89
N ALA A 208 19.13 -18.12 17.00
CA ALA A 208 19.21 -19.56 17.15
C ALA A 208 19.81 -19.85 18.53
N ALA A 209 19.04 -20.56 19.36
CA ALA A 209 19.51 -21.02 20.67
C ALA A 209 20.59 -22.06 20.51
#